data_41a908f2cc1bb7f9d553ca0c9c3495c5
#
_entry.id   41a908f2cc1bb7f9d553ca0c9c3495c5
#
_cell.length_a   1.000
_cell.length_b   1.000
_cell.length_c   1.000
_cell.angle_alpha   90.00
_cell.angle_beta   90.00
_cell.angle_gamma   90.00
#
_symmetry.space_group_name_H-M   'P 1'
#
loop_
_entity.id
_entity.type
_entity.pdbx_description
1 polymer ?
#
loop_
_entity_poly.entity_id
_entity_poly.type
_entity_poly.pdbx_seq_one_letter_code
_entity_poly.pdbx_strand_id
1 'polypeptide(L)'
;PAAITAVSDALPGFGIVAAVLGIVITMASIAGPIEELGVHVAAALVGTFLGILLAYGFVGPMATSLTHMQEDDAKVFECIKVCLLASLNGYAQQIAVEFGRKTLYSHNRPGFQELEDFVKGKTE
;
A
#
# COMPACT_ATOMS: atom_id res chain seq x y z
N PRO A 1 2.12 6.41 -1.19
CA PRO A 1 2.26 5.12 -0.49
C PRO A 1 3.69 4.85 -0.03
N ALA A 2 4.73 5.26 -0.79
CA ALA A 2 6.11 4.98 -0.42
C ALA A 2 6.49 5.44 1.01
N ALA A 3 6.02 6.60 1.47
CA ALA A 3 6.28 7.10 2.81
C ALA A 3 5.63 6.20 3.89
N ILE A 4 4.41 5.75 3.68
CA ILE A 4 3.70 4.87 4.62
C ILE A 4 4.34 3.48 4.65
N THR A 5 4.77 2.97 3.50
CA THR A 5 5.53 1.71 3.42
C THR A 5 6.84 1.82 4.21
N ALA A 6 7.58 2.91 4.06
CA ALA A 6 8.81 3.14 4.82
C ALA A 6 8.57 3.20 6.34
N VAL A 7 7.46 3.79 6.79
CA VAL A 7 7.06 3.78 8.19
C VAL A 7 6.73 2.36 8.66
N SER A 8 5.98 1.60 7.87
CA SER A 8 5.64 0.20 8.18
C SER A 8 6.90 -0.66 8.36
N ASP A 9 7.87 -0.50 7.48
CA ASP A 9 9.13 -1.25 7.50
C ASP A 9 10.04 -0.84 8.68
N ALA A 10 9.97 0.41 9.11
CA ALA A 10 10.77 0.94 10.21
C ALA A 10 10.20 0.56 11.60
N LEU A 11 8.89 0.38 11.73
CA LEU A 11 8.24 0.12 13.03
C LEU A 11 8.78 -1.11 13.77
N PRO A 12 9.00 -2.28 13.14
CA PRO A 12 9.60 -3.43 13.83
C PRO A 12 11.01 -3.13 14.32
N GLY A 13 11.80 -2.38 13.53
CA GLY A 13 13.14 -1.95 13.93
C GLY A 13 13.13 -1.07 15.17
N PHE A 14 12.23 -0.11 15.25
CA PHE A 14 12.05 0.72 16.44
C PHE A 14 11.57 -0.08 17.65
N GLY A 15 10.70 -1.08 17.44
CA GLY A 15 10.30 -2.00 18.50
C GLY A 15 11.47 -2.78 19.09
N ILE A 16 12.39 -3.25 18.25
CA ILE A 16 13.62 -3.93 18.69
C ILE A 16 14.54 -2.97 19.44
N VAL A 17 14.72 -1.75 18.94
CA VAL A 17 15.52 -0.71 19.62
C VAL A 17 14.96 -0.44 21.01
N ALA A 18 13.65 -0.30 21.14
CA ALA A 18 13.00 -0.09 22.44
C ALA A 18 13.22 -1.27 23.40
N ALA A 19 13.17 -2.52 22.89
CA ALA A 19 13.45 -3.70 23.68
C ALA A 19 14.89 -3.76 24.18
N VAL A 20 15.87 -3.48 23.30
CA VAL A 20 17.30 -3.45 23.67
C VAL A 20 17.56 -2.36 24.71
N LEU A 21 16.99 -1.18 24.54
CA LEU A 21 17.11 -0.09 25.49
C LEU A 21 16.53 -0.46 26.86
N GLY A 22 15.36 -1.14 26.87
CA GLY A 22 14.74 -1.64 28.09
C GLY A 22 15.61 -2.67 28.81
N ILE A 23 16.28 -3.57 28.07
CA ILE A 23 17.22 -4.54 28.64
C ILE A 23 18.43 -3.85 29.22
N VAL A 24 19.00 -2.81 28.56
CA VAL A 24 20.13 -2.03 29.08
C VAL A 24 19.77 -1.38 30.41
N ILE A 25 18.56 -0.79 30.51
CA ILE A 25 18.08 -0.19 31.77
C ILE A 25 17.92 -1.27 32.86
N THR A 26 17.40 -2.45 32.50
CA THR A 26 17.24 -3.57 33.43
C THR A 26 18.57 -4.06 33.97
N MET A 27 19.60 -4.11 33.11
CA MET A 27 20.97 -4.51 33.55
C MET A 27 21.58 -3.52 34.53
N ALA A 28 21.29 -2.23 34.40
CA ALA A 28 21.73 -1.22 35.34
C ALA A 28 21.09 -1.41 36.75
N SER A 29 19.95 -2.06 36.83
CA SER A 29 19.18 -2.30 38.06
C SER A 29 19.32 -3.74 38.59
N ILE A 30 20.28 -4.53 38.09
CA ILE A 30 20.41 -5.97 38.39
C ILE A 30 20.67 -6.27 39.87
N ALA A 31 21.22 -5.31 40.62
CA ALA A 31 21.43 -5.41 42.05
C ALA A 31 20.19 -5.10 42.91
N GLY A 32 19.08 -4.71 42.27
CA GLY A 32 17.81 -4.38 42.91
C GLY A 32 16.91 -5.58 43.18
N PRO A 33 15.69 -5.32 43.68
CA PRO A 33 14.70 -6.37 43.92
C PRO A 33 14.33 -7.11 42.66
N ILE A 34 14.16 -8.42 42.72
CA ILE A 34 13.88 -9.28 41.58
C ILE A 34 12.52 -8.94 40.93
N GLU A 35 11.60 -8.38 41.69
CA GLU A 35 10.26 -7.95 41.24
C GLU A 35 10.36 -6.76 40.27
N GLU A 36 11.24 -5.80 40.54
CA GLU A 36 11.50 -4.65 39.64
C GLU A 36 12.15 -5.09 38.33
N LEU A 37 13.05 -6.05 38.37
CA LEU A 37 13.65 -6.64 37.19
C LEU A 37 12.58 -7.25 36.25
N GLY A 38 11.63 -7.98 36.81
CA GLY A 38 10.52 -8.56 36.04
C GLY A 38 9.67 -7.51 35.32
N VAL A 39 9.37 -6.40 35.98
CA VAL A 39 8.60 -5.29 35.40
C VAL A 39 9.37 -4.63 34.24
N HIS A 40 10.67 -4.39 34.41
CA HIS A 40 11.49 -3.77 33.36
C HIS A 40 11.64 -4.67 32.13
N VAL A 41 11.84 -5.98 32.32
CA VAL A 41 11.89 -6.95 31.20
C VAL A 41 10.55 -7.02 30.47
N ALA A 42 9.44 -7.10 31.22
CA ALA A 42 8.11 -7.10 30.63
C ALA A 42 7.84 -5.84 29.80
N ALA A 43 8.20 -4.66 30.30
CA ALA A 43 8.06 -3.40 29.58
C ALA A 43 8.88 -3.36 28.28
N ALA A 44 10.11 -3.91 28.29
CA ALA A 44 10.95 -4.02 27.11
C ALA A 44 10.32 -4.91 26.03
N LEU A 45 9.74 -6.05 26.41
CA LEU A 45 9.08 -6.97 25.49
C LEU A 45 7.80 -6.39 24.88
N VAL A 46 7.06 -5.57 25.64
CA VAL A 46 5.88 -4.85 25.13
C VAL A 46 6.24 -3.92 23.97
N GLY A 47 7.39 -3.26 24.03
CA GLY A 47 7.87 -2.40 22.95
C GLY A 47 8.02 -3.15 21.62
N THR A 48 8.62 -4.32 21.65
CA THR A 48 8.76 -5.19 20.47
C THR A 48 7.40 -5.64 19.95
N PHE A 49 6.55 -6.12 20.84
CA PHE A 49 5.20 -6.55 20.48
C PHE A 49 4.40 -5.44 19.82
N LEU A 50 4.40 -4.25 20.40
CA LEU A 50 3.67 -3.10 19.88
C LEU A 50 4.20 -2.67 18.50
N GLY A 51 5.52 -2.64 18.31
CA GLY A 51 6.16 -2.30 17.04
C GLY A 51 5.72 -3.25 15.92
N ILE A 52 5.75 -4.56 16.17
CA ILE A 52 5.32 -5.59 15.22
C ILE A 52 3.82 -5.52 14.94
N LEU A 53 3.01 -5.35 15.98
CA LEU A 53 1.55 -5.27 15.84
C LEU A 53 1.15 -4.06 14.98
N LEU A 54 1.73 -2.89 15.23
CA LEU A 54 1.42 -1.69 14.45
C LEU A 54 1.91 -1.83 13.00
N ALA A 55 3.11 -2.38 12.80
CA ALA A 55 3.66 -2.56 11.46
C ALA A 55 2.80 -3.46 10.59
N TYR A 56 2.54 -4.67 11.05
CA TYR A 56 1.87 -5.69 10.25
C TYR A 56 0.37 -5.74 10.43
N GLY A 57 -0.15 -5.28 11.57
CA GLY A 57 -1.59 -5.27 11.83
C GLY A 57 -2.31 -4.06 11.26
N PHE A 58 -1.66 -2.91 11.20
CA PHE A 58 -2.31 -1.65 10.82
C PHE A 58 -1.63 -0.93 9.65
N VAL A 59 -0.37 -0.53 9.81
CA VAL A 59 0.31 0.33 8.84
C VAL A 59 0.61 -0.40 7.53
N GLY A 60 1.00 -1.66 7.58
CA GLY A 60 1.26 -2.50 6.40
C GLY A 60 0.03 -2.66 5.50
N PRO A 61 -1.10 -3.15 6.02
CA PRO A 61 -2.34 -3.25 5.25
C PRO A 61 -2.81 -1.91 4.69
N MET A 62 -2.65 -0.81 5.45
CA MET A 62 -2.99 0.52 4.99
C MET A 62 -2.10 0.97 3.83
N ALA A 63 -0.79 0.71 3.90
CA ALA A 63 0.16 0.99 2.82
C ALA A 63 -0.19 0.22 1.54
N THR A 64 -0.52 -1.06 1.67
CA THR A 64 -0.94 -1.91 0.56
C THR A 64 -2.23 -1.41 -0.09
N SER A 65 -3.22 -1.04 0.71
CA SER A 65 -4.49 -0.49 0.22
C SER A 65 -4.29 0.80 -0.59
N LEU A 66 -3.44 1.71 -0.08
CA LEU A 66 -3.09 2.94 -0.80
C LEU A 66 -2.33 2.68 -2.10
N THR A 67 -1.47 1.66 -2.13
CA THR A 67 -0.78 1.25 -3.35
C THR A 67 -1.75 0.78 -4.41
N HIS A 68 -2.72 -0.06 -4.06
CA HIS A 68 -3.76 -0.52 -5.00
C HIS A 68 -4.60 0.64 -5.53
N MET A 69 -5.00 1.58 -4.67
CA MET A 69 -5.73 2.77 -5.11
C MET A 69 -4.92 3.61 -6.10
N GLN A 70 -3.63 3.77 -5.86
CA GLN A 70 -2.73 4.50 -6.78
C GLN A 70 -2.57 3.77 -8.12
N GLU A 71 -2.49 2.44 -8.10
CA GLU A 71 -2.40 1.64 -9.33
C GLU A 71 -3.67 1.75 -10.16
N ASP A 72 -4.85 1.75 -9.54
CA ASP A 72 -6.13 1.94 -10.21
C ASP A 72 -6.21 3.33 -10.87
N ASP A 73 -5.83 4.38 -10.14
CA ASP A 73 -5.78 5.75 -10.69
C ASP A 73 -4.78 5.86 -11.85
N ALA A 74 -3.61 5.23 -11.74
CA ALA A 74 -2.59 5.23 -12.78
C ALA A 74 -3.09 4.56 -14.08
N LYS A 75 -3.95 3.55 -13.99
CA LYS A 75 -4.54 2.88 -15.16
C LYS A 75 -5.40 3.79 -16.02
N VAL A 76 -6.07 4.78 -15.42
CA VAL A 76 -6.83 5.78 -16.18
C VAL A 76 -5.89 6.59 -17.08
N PHE A 77 -4.76 7.04 -16.56
CA PHE A 77 -3.76 7.78 -17.35
C PHE A 77 -3.10 6.92 -18.42
N GLU A 78 -2.84 5.65 -18.12
CA GLU A 78 -2.32 4.68 -19.09
C GLU A 78 -3.32 4.46 -20.24
N CYS A 79 -4.60 4.34 -19.93
CA CYS A 79 -5.69 4.25 -20.91
C CYS A 79 -5.68 5.46 -21.86
N ILE A 80 -5.62 6.67 -21.32
CA ILE A 80 -5.56 7.92 -22.11
C ILE A 80 -4.31 7.91 -23.00
N LYS A 81 -3.16 7.56 -22.46
CA LYS A 81 -1.90 7.47 -23.21
C LYS A 81 -2.00 6.51 -24.39
N VAL A 82 -2.55 5.32 -24.17
CA VAL A 82 -2.69 4.30 -25.22
C VAL A 82 -3.66 4.75 -26.31
N CYS A 83 -4.79 5.38 -25.96
CA CYS A 83 -5.73 5.94 -26.92
C CYS A 83 -5.07 7.00 -27.80
N LEU A 84 -4.31 7.92 -27.19
CA LEU A 84 -3.61 8.98 -27.92
C LEU A 84 -2.53 8.43 -28.86
N LEU A 85 -1.74 7.47 -28.39
CA LEU A 85 -0.71 6.82 -29.21
C LEU A 85 -1.31 6.05 -30.38
N ALA A 86 -2.41 5.33 -30.18
CA ALA A 86 -3.11 4.63 -31.24
C ALA A 86 -3.67 5.62 -32.29
N SER A 87 -4.22 6.74 -31.85
CA SER A 87 -4.70 7.81 -32.74
C SER A 87 -3.57 8.44 -33.56
N LEU A 88 -2.43 8.69 -32.94
CA LEU A 88 -1.25 9.24 -33.62
C LEU A 88 -0.67 8.26 -34.67
N ASN A 89 -0.77 6.97 -34.44
CA ASN A 89 -0.34 5.93 -35.36
C ASN A 89 -1.33 5.70 -36.52
N GLY A 90 -2.40 6.49 -36.62
CA GLY A 90 -3.37 6.44 -37.72
C GLY A 90 -4.46 5.40 -37.59
N TYR A 91 -4.65 4.79 -36.43
CA TYR A 91 -5.78 3.90 -36.20
C TYR A 91 -7.10 4.68 -36.15
N ALA A 92 -8.18 4.05 -36.63
CA ALA A 92 -9.52 4.61 -36.52
C ALA A 92 -9.90 4.85 -35.04
N GLN A 93 -10.68 5.90 -34.76
CA GLN A 93 -11.04 6.30 -33.40
C GLN A 93 -11.64 5.14 -32.57
N GLN A 94 -12.48 4.32 -33.16
CA GLN A 94 -13.08 3.17 -32.50
C GLN A 94 -12.04 2.11 -32.07
N ILE A 95 -11.03 1.90 -32.89
CA ILE A 95 -9.92 0.95 -32.58
C ILE A 95 -9.02 1.55 -31.50
N ALA A 96 -8.72 2.84 -31.58
CA ALA A 96 -7.91 3.52 -30.56
C ALA A 96 -8.54 3.45 -29.17
N VAL A 97 -9.87 3.65 -29.08
CA VAL A 97 -10.62 3.53 -27.83
C VAL A 97 -10.65 2.09 -27.31
N GLU A 98 -10.74 1.08 -28.19
CA GLU A 98 -10.68 -0.33 -27.79
C GLU A 98 -9.29 -0.71 -27.23
N PHE A 99 -8.20 -0.17 -27.77
CA PHE A 99 -6.88 -0.33 -27.17
C PHE A 99 -6.83 0.23 -25.75
N GLY A 100 -7.41 1.42 -25.54
CA GLY A 100 -7.52 2.01 -24.20
C GLY A 100 -8.35 1.14 -23.24
N ARG A 101 -9.50 0.65 -23.68
CA ARG A 101 -10.36 -0.25 -22.89
C ARG A 101 -9.59 -1.47 -22.38
N LYS A 102 -8.76 -2.07 -23.22
CA LYS A 102 -7.97 -3.28 -22.87
C LYS A 102 -6.89 -3.04 -21.84
N THR A 103 -6.46 -1.80 -21.62
CA THR A 103 -5.46 -1.48 -20.59
C THR A 103 -6.05 -1.41 -19.18
N LEU A 104 -7.36 -1.25 -19.05
CA LEU A 104 -8.05 -1.20 -17.77
C LEU A 104 -8.11 -2.59 -17.11
N TYR A 105 -8.07 -2.62 -15.78
CA TYR A 105 -8.31 -3.84 -15.03
C TYR A 105 -9.73 -4.39 -15.31
N SER A 106 -9.88 -5.70 -15.23
CA SER A 106 -11.13 -6.38 -15.57
C SER A 106 -12.35 -5.91 -14.75
N HIS A 107 -12.13 -5.50 -13.50
CA HIS A 107 -13.19 -5.02 -12.62
C HIS A 107 -13.66 -3.59 -12.94
N ASN A 108 -12.81 -2.78 -13.60
CA ASN A 108 -13.13 -1.41 -14.03
C ASN A 108 -13.34 -1.30 -15.54
N ARG A 109 -13.23 -2.40 -16.27
CA ARG A 109 -13.33 -2.42 -17.73
C ARG A 109 -14.79 -2.46 -18.16
N PRO A 110 -15.31 -1.45 -18.90
CA PRO A 110 -16.63 -1.51 -19.48
C PRO A 110 -16.73 -2.64 -20.51
N GLY A 111 -17.95 -3.16 -20.72
CA GLY A 111 -18.22 -4.14 -21.77
C GLY A 111 -17.92 -3.58 -23.15
N PHE A 112 -17.62 -4.45 -24.12
CA PHE A 112 -17.35 -4.01 -25.50
C PHE A 112 -18.56 -3.28 -26.09
N GLN A 113 -19.75 -3.82 -25.90
CA GLN A 113 -21.00 -3.27 -26.41
C GLN A 113 -21.35 -1.94 -25.75
N GLU A 114 -21.16 -1.86 -24.45
CA GLU A 114 -21.39 -0.64 -23.66
C GLU A 114 -20.52 0.52 -24.16
N LEU A 115 -19.23 0.26 -24.39
CA LEU A 115 -18.33 1.26 -24.93
C LEU A 115 -18.68 1.66 -26.36
N GLU A 116 -19.02 0.70 -27.21
CA GLU A 116 -19.41 0.94 -28.60
C GLU A 116 -20.67 1.81 -28.70
N ASP A 117 -21.67 1.53 -27.87
CA ASP A 117 -22.90 2.32 -27.82
C ASP A 117 -22.65 3.75 -27.33
N PHE A 118 -21.78 3.92 -26.33
CA PHE A 118 -21.37 5.22 -25.84
C PHE A 118 -20.63 6.05 -26.92
N VAL A 119 -19.69 5.43 -27.62
CA VAL A 119 -18.89 6.11 -28.68
C VAL A 119 -19.75 6.44 -29.89
N LYS A 120 -20.77 5.64 -30.21
CA LYS A 120 -21.72 5.89 -31.30
C LYS A 120 -22.83 6.88 -30.94
N GLY A 121 -22.84 7.38 -29.71
CA GLY A 121 -23.86 8.33 -29.24
C GLY A 121 -25.26 7.70 -29.07
N LYS A 122 -25.35 6.38 -28.95
CA LYS A 122 -26.56 5.66 -28.58
C LYS A 122 -26.65 5.57 -27.04
N THR A 123 -26.81 6.71 -26.39
CA THR A 123 -27.25 6.75 -24.99
C THR A 123 -28.76 6.74 -24.99
N GLU A 124 -29.38 5.69 -24.46
CA GLU A 124 -30.78 5.72 -24.05
C GLU A 124 -30.97 6.69 -22.88
#